data_8e599f0ed84f1f6ab1ad44074dcdf3b2
#
_entry.id   8e599f0ed84f1f6ab1ad44074dcdf3b2
#
_cell.length_a   1.000
_cell.length_b   1.000
_cell.length_c   1.000
_cell.angle_alpha   90.00
_cell.angle_beta   90.00
_cell.angle_gamma   90.00
#
_symmetry.space_group_name_H-M   'P 1'
#
loop_
_entity.id
_entity.type
_entity.pdbx_description
1 polymer ?
#
loop_
_entity_poly.entity_id
_entity_poly.type
_entity_poly.pdbx_seq_one_letter_code
_entity_poly.pdbx_strand_id
1 'polypeptide(L)'
;MDSCYPDLVIALGGGSVIDAAKAVIFALAQTRPEAGRERPCFVAIPTTSGTGSEVTSFSVVKAHAEKLVLVDSSLLPDIAILDPSLVASVPPAITADTGMDVLCHALEAYVSLAASDFSDALAEKVVQQVFSYLPGCWRNGQDLQAREKMHNASCMAGMAFTNASLGITHSLAHALGGVFRVPHGRANALLMAHVVAWNADYHGQCDTLAARKYARLAHLLDLPASTPREGVTSLLVAIQTLKDEMNMPRGINDTGVNAADFDQRLAEMVAQALRDSCTPTNPREPDARALTELYRQAWSGNIAQCH
;
A
#
# COMPACT_ATOMS: atom_id res chain seq x y z
N MET A 1 25.52 -11.99 21.01
CA MET A 1 24.20 -12.61 20.80
C MET A 1 24.21 -14.15 20.87
N ASP A 2 25.26 -14.73 21.41
CA ASP A 2 25.45 -16.20 21.31
C ASP A 2 24.88 -17.05 22.43
N SER A 3 24.21 -16.47 23.42
CA SER A 3 23.80 -17.20 24.61
C SER A 3 22.30 -17.54 24.70
N CYS A 4 21.45 -17.01 23.85
CA CYS A 4 20.00 -17.26 23.92
C CYS A 4 19.39 -17.37 22.51
N TYR A 5 18.94 -18.57 22.15
CA TYR A 5 18.05 -18.74 20.99
C TYR A 5 16.62 -18.76 21.52
N PRO A 6 15.78 -17.75 21.18
CA PRO A 6 14.44 -17.66 21.71
C PRO A 6 13.52 -18.74 21.15
N ASP A 7 12.59 -19.25 21.95
CA ASP A 7 11.51 -20.12 21.48
C ASP A 7 10.33 -19.31 20.94
N LEU A 8 10.22 -18.03 21.34
CA LEU A 8 9.16 -17.09 21.00
C LEU A 8 9.75 -15.71 20.70
N VAL A 9 9.32 -15.11 19.60
CA VAL A 9 9.59 -13.70 19.25
C VAL A 9 8.25 -12.96 19.15
N ILE A 10 8.12 -11.88 19.89
CA ILE A 10 6.94 -11.00 19.85
C ILE A 10 7.37 -9.65 19.29
N ALA A 11 6.77 -9.23 18.17
CA ALA A 11 6.94 -7.90 17.59
C ALA A 11 5.68 -7.05 17.87
N LEU A 12 5.81 -6.10 18.78
CA LEU A 12 4.79 -5.12 19.09
C LEU A 12 5.21 -3.77 18.50
N GLY A 13 4.54 -3.29 17.45
CA GLY A 13 4.86 -2.03 16.81
C GLY A 13 4.28 -1.89 15.41
N GLY A 14 4.62 -0.82 14.70
CA GLY A 14 4.27 -0.64 13.29
C GLY A 14 5.09 -1.54 12.35
N GLY A 15 4.86 -1.43 11.05
CA GLY A 15 5.51 -2.26 10.02
C GLY A 15 7.02 -2.36 10.17
N SER A 16 7.72 -1.25 10.44
CA SER A 16 9.18 -1.26 10.61
C SER A 16 9.67 -2.13 11.77
N VAL A 17 8.90 -2.24 12.87
CA VAL A 17 9.25 -3.10 14.01
C VAL A 17 9.03 -4.57 13.63
N ILE A 18 7.91 -4.86 12.98
CA ILE A 18 7.58 -6.22 12.54
C ILE A 18 8.59 -6.68 11.48
N ASP A 19 8.94 -5.82 10.52
CA ASP A 19 9.94 -6.10 9.49
C ASP A 19 11.34 -6.33 10.06
N ALA A 20 11.74 -5.54 11.07
CA ALA A 20 13.00 -5.78 11.77
C ALA A 20 13.02 -7.13 12.49
N ALA A 21 11.91 -7.53 13.14
CA ALA A 21 11.79 -8.84 13.77
C ALA A 21 11.87 -9.98 12.75
N LYS A 22 11.20 -9.84 11.59
CA LYS A 22 11.30 -10.77 10.46
C LYS A 22 12.74 -10.94 9.99
N ALA A 23 13.46 -9.84 9.79
CA ALA A 23 14.86 -9.88 9.36
C ALA A 23 15.76 -10.57 10.40
N VAL A 24 15.53 -10.35 11.69
CA VAL A 24 16.25 -11.03 12.77
C VAL A 24 15.98 -12.54 12.76
N ILE A 25 14.72 -12.95 12.63
CA ILE A 25 14.33 -14.37 12.55
C ILE A 25 14.98 -15.03 11.34
N PHE A 26 14.94 -14.37 10.18
CA PHE A 26 15.60 -14.85 8.96
C PHE A 26 17.11 -15.03 9.15
N ALA A 27 17.79 -14.03 9.72
CA ALA A 27 19.22 -14.08 9.98
C ALA A 27 19.58 -15.22 10.98
N LEU A 28 18.78 -15.43 12.01
CA LEU A 28 18.96 -16.52 12.96
C LEU A 28 18.85 -17.90 12.27
N ALA A 29 17.87 -18.07 11.38
CA ALA A 29 17.70 -19.31 10.62
C ALA A 29 18.90 -19.59 9.70
N GLN A 30 19.48 -18.56 9.08
CA GLN A 30 20.63 -18.70 8.18
C GLN A 30 21.96 -18.96 8.92
N THR A 31 22.12 -18.43 10.13
CA THR A 31 23.39 -18.53 10.87
C THR A 31 23.53 -19.80 11.69
N ARG A 32 22.46 -20.58 11.89
CA ARG A 32 22.45 -21.79 12.72
C ARG A 32 21.67 -22.97 12.10
N PRO A 33 22.01 -23.39 10.88
CA PRO A 33 21.28 -24.49 10.19
C PRO A 33 21.47 -25.87 10.88
N GLU A 34 22.54 -26.04 11.66
CA GLU A 34 22.90 -27.33 12.28
C GLU A 34 22.20 -27.59 13.63
N ALA A 35 21.47 -26.62 14.18
CA ALA A 35 20.92 -26.75 15.53
C ALA A 35 19.71 -27.69 15.61
N GLY A 36 19.17 -28.17 14.49
CA GLY A 36 17.94 -29.02 14.46
C GLY A 36 16.74 -28.34 15.14
N ARG A 37 16.84 -27.02 15.40
CA ARG A 37 15.81 -26.24 16.07
C ARG A 37 14.89 -25.64 15.02
N GLU A 38 13.60 -25.79 15.25
CA GLU A 38 12.58 -25.06 14.52
C GLU A 38 12.77 -23.55 14.73
N ARG A 39 12.36 -22.73 13.76
CA ARG A 39 12.38 -21.28 13.95
C ARG A 39 11.51 -20.89 15.16
N PRO A 40 11.83 -19.79 15.87
CA PRO A 40 10.99 -19.31 16.97
C PRO A 40 9.55 -19.11 16.50
N CYS A 41 8.57 -19.41 17.37
CA CYS A 41 7.20 -18.98 17.15
C CYS A 41 7.18 -17.46 17.05
N PHE A 42 6.57 -16.91 15.99
CA PHE A 42 6.57 -15.48 15.73
C PHE A 42 5.17 -14.89 15.88
N VAL A 43 5.02 -13.99 16.86
CA VAL A 43 3.79 -13.25 17.13
C VAL A 43 3.97 -11.80 16.69
N ALA A 44 3.12 -11.31 15.81
CA ALA A 44 3.09 -9.93 15.37
C ALA A 44 1.86 -9.20 15.94
N ILE A 45 2.09 -8.04 16.56
CA ILE A 45 1.05 -7.19 17.16
C ILE A 45 1.20 -5.79 16.58
N PRO A 46 0.49 -5.46 15.49
CA PRO A 46 0.65 -4.17 14.84
C PRO A 46 0.03 -3.03 15.65
N THR A 47 0.73 -1.89 15.68
CA THR A 47 0.28 -0.64 16.30
C THR A 47 -0.02 0.45 15.26
N THR A 48 -0.11 0.08 13.99
CA THR A 48 -0.57 0.91 12.87
C THR A 48 -1.48 0.09 11.98
N SER A 49 -2.49 0.72 11.37
CA SER A 49 -3.38 0.09 10.40
C SER A 49 -2.97 0.55 9.00
N GLY A 50 -2.03 -0.16 8.38
CA GLY A 50 -1.45 0.27 7.10
C GLY A 50 -0.74 -0.84 6.35
N THR A 51 0.35 -1.35 6.89
CA THR A 51 1.32 -2.17 6.15
C THR A 51 0.90 -3.61 5.93
N GLY A 52 0.02 -4.18 6.77
CA GLY A 52 -0.31 -5.60 6.73
C GLY A 52 0.89 -6.53 7.00
N SER A 53 2.00 -6.01 7.55
CA SER A 53 3.22 -6.79 7.77
C SER A 53 3.01 -7.99 8.68
N GLU A 54 1.99 -7.96 9.54
CA GLU A 54 1.61 -9.05 10.44
C GLU A 54 1.10 -10.32 9.73
N VAL A 55 0.78 -10.23 8.44
CA VAL A 55 0.25 -11.35 7.64
C VAL A 55 0.95 -11.51 6.28
N THR A 56 2.14 -10.95 6.14
CA THR A 56 2.90 -11.00 4.89
C THR A 56 4.23 -11.73 5.04
N SER A 57 4.70 -12.34 3.96
CA SER A 57 6.03 -12.96 3.84
C SER A 57 7.11 -11.97 3.41
N PHE A 58 6.80 -10.68 3.42
CA PHE A 58 7.73 -9.60 3.05
C PHE A 58 8.35 -8.97 4.30
N SER A 59 9.59 -8.51 4.18
CA SER A 59 10.25 -7.63 5.15
C SER A 59 11.03 -6.57 4.41
N VAL A 60 10.77 -5.32 4.69
CA VAL A 60 11.48 -4.18 4.11
C VAL A 60 12.37 -3.56 5.18
N VAL A 61 13.67 -3.83 5.10
CA VAL A 61 14.65 -3.29 6.04
C VAL A 61 15.52 -2.24 5.36
N LYS A 62 15.86 -1.21 6.11
CA LYS A 62 16.80 -0.19 5.65
C LYS A 62 18.21 -0.58 6.06
N ALA A 63 19.04 -0.98 5.10
CA ALA A 63 20.45 -1.29 5.30
C ALA A 63 21.29 -0.19 4.66
N HIS A 64 22.01 0.59 5.46
CA HIS A 64 22.80 1.76 5.01
C HIS A 64 21.91 2.79 4.27
N ALA A 65 22.12 2.99 2.98
CA ALA A 65 21.35 3.94 2.15
C ALA A 65 20.27 3.27 1.31
N GLU A 66 20.20 1.92 1.30
CA GLU A 66 19.32 1.15 0.44
C GLU A 66 18.20 0.48 1.23
N LYS A 67 17.02 0.30 0.60
CA LYS A 67 15.96 -0.55 1.10
C LYS A 67 16.19 -1.97 0.57
N LEU A 68 16.37 -2.90 1.49
CA LEU A 68 16.47 -4.32 1.20
C LEU A 68 15.09 -4.96 1.40
N VAL A 69 14.55 -5.56 0.36
CA VAL A 69 13.30 -6.32 0.42
C VAL A 69 13.65 -7.81 0.53
N LEU A 70 13.26 -8.42 1.63
CA LEU A 70 13.35 -9.86 1.84
C LEU A 70 11.98 -10.47 1.56
N VAL A 71 11.94 -11.57 0.81
CA VAL A 71 10.70 -12.31 0.51
C VAL A 71 10.97 -13.78 0.78
N ASP A 72 10.36 -14.31 1.83
CA ASP A 72 10.52 -15.70 2.22
C ASP A 72 9.32 -16.16 3.04
N SER A 73 8.86 -17.40 2.84
CA SER A 73 7.72 -17.95 3.59
C SER A 73 7.99 -18.05 5.10
N SER A 74 9.26 -18.18 5.50
CA SER A 74 9.66 -18.22 6.92
C SER A 74 9.48 -16.90 7.64
N LEU A 75 9.27 -15.78 6.90
CA LEU A 75 9.01 -14.45 7.46
C LEU A 75 7.55 -14.24 7.86
N LEU A 76 6.66 -15.15 7.44
CA LEU A 76 5.25 -15.05 7.80
C LEU A 76 5.09 -15.28 9.31
N PRO A 77 4.46 -14.35 10.07
CA PRO A 77 4.13 -14.58 11.47
C PRO A 77 3.21 -15.81 11.66
N ASP A 78 3.39 -16.53 12.75
CA ASP A 78 2.53 -17.65 13.12
C ASP A 78 1.21 -17.17 13.71
N ILE A 79 1.26 -16.02 14.42
CA ILE A 79 0.10 -15.41 15.09
C ILE A 79 0.13 -13.90 14.82
N ALA A 80 -1.00 -13.36 14.36
CA ALA A 80 -1.25 -11.92 14.32
C ALA A 80 -2.32 -11.57 15.36
N ILE A 81 -2.02 -10.57 16.22
CA ILE A 81 -2.98 -10.08 17.23
C ILE A 81 -3.38 -8.66 16.85
N LEU A 82 -4.65 -8.48 16.51
CA LEU A 82 -5.23 -7.21 16.11
C LEU A 82 -6.05 -6.63 17.28
N ASP A 83 -5.48 -5.66 17.97
CA ASP A 83 -6.15 -4.96 19.08
C ASP A 83 -6.36 -3.49 18.70
N PRO A 84 -7.61 -3.03 18.51
CA PRO A 84 -7.92 -1.66 18.12
C PRO A 84 -7.49 -0.62 19.17
N SER A 85 -7.31 -1.00 20.43
CA SER A 85 -6.83 -0.10 21.48
C SER A 85 -5.40 0.36 21.23
N LEU A 86 -4.57 -0.47 20.60
CA LEU A 86 -3.16 -0.17 20.28
C LEU A 86 -3.01 0.85 19.14
N VAL A 87 -4.06 1.07 18.34
CA VAL A 87 -4.07 2.05 17.25
C VAL A 87 -4.89 3.29 17.55
N ALA A 88 -5.54 3.37 18.73
CA ALA A 88 -6.40 4.50 19.12
C ALA A 88 -5.63 5.83 19.25
N SER A 89 -4.35 5.78 19.65
CA SER A 89 -3.50 6.97 19.80
C SER A 89 -2.79 7.42 18.52
N VAL A 90 -2.97 6.71 17.40
CA VAL A 90 -2.33 7.08 16.13
C VAL A 90 -2.83 8.45 15.67
N PRO A 91 -1.93 9.43 15.42
CA PRO A 91 -2.31 10.77 15.02
C PRO A 91 -3.09 10.81 13.69
N PRO A 92 -3.97 11.81 13.47
CA PRO A 92 -4.78 11.92 12.26
C PRO A 92 -3.97 11.87 10.95
N ALA A 93 -2.83 12.57 10.88
CA ALA A 93 -1.98 12.58 9.69
C ALA A 93 -1.44 11.18 9.35
N ILE A 94 -1.02 10.41 10.37
CA ILE A 94 -0.55 9.04 10.18
C ILE A 94 -1.73 8.11 9.85
N THR A 95 -2.89 8.32 10.49
CA THR A 95 -4.12 7.58 10.17
C THR A 95 -4.51 7.76 8.70
N ALA A 96 -4.44 8.98 8.17
CA ALA A 96 -4.71 9.26 6.76
C ALA A 96 -3.70 8.56 5.84
N ASP A 97 -2.40 8.76 6.08
CA ASP A 97 -1.33 8.16 5.27
C ASP A 97 -1.45 6.63 5.24
N THR A 98 -1.59 5.99 6.42
CA THR A 98 -1.66 4.52 6.50
C THR A 98 -2.97 3.96 5.98
N GLY A 99 -4.09 4.66 6.16
CA GLY A 99 -5.39 4.23 5.63
C GLY A 99 -5.47 4.34 4.10
N MET A 100 -4.83 5.36 3.51
CA MET A 100 -4.70 5.46 2.05
C MET A 100 -3.75 4.39 1.49
N ASP A 101 -2.76 3.98 2.26
CA ASP A 101 -1.90 2.84 1.93
C ASP A 101 -2.70 1.53 1.85
N VAL A 102 -3.59 1.29 2.82
CA VAL A 102 -4.54 0.15 2.82
C VAL A 102 -5.42 0.16 1.57
N LEU A 103 -5.94 1.33 1.18
CA LEU A 103 -6.72 1.46 -0.05
C LEU A 103 -5.87 1.12 -1.28
N CYS A 104 -4.64 1.62 -1.33
CA CYS A 104 -3.72 1.35 -2.43
C CYS A 104 -3.41 -0.13 -2.56
N HIS A 105 -3.09 -0.81 -1.45
CA HIS A 105 -2.88 -2.25 -1.40
C HIS A 105 -4.07 -3.02 -2.01
N ALA A 106 -5.30 -2.66 -1.61
CA ALA A 106 -6.49 -3.32 -2.09
C ALA A 106 -6.73 -3.07 -3.59
N LEU A 107 -6.59 -1.82 -4.06
CA LEU A 107 -6.79 -1.47 -5.46
C LEU A 107 -5.79 -2.17 -6.37
N GLU A 108 -4.51 -2.24 -5.97
CA GLU A 108 -3.49 -2.91 -6.77
C GLU A 108 -3.62 -4.42 -6.74
N ALA A 109 -3.84 -5.03 -5.57
CA ALA A 109 -4.09 -6.46 -5.48
C ALA A 109 -5.30 -6.90 -6.31
N TYR A 110 -6.35 -6.05 -6.35
CA TYR A 110 -7.59 -6.35 -7.07
C TYR A 110 -7.40 -6.41 -8.59
N VAL A 111 -6.56 -5.56 -9.16
CA VAL A 111 -6.31 -5.53 -10.61
C VAL A 111 -5.02 -6.24 -11.03
N SER A 112 -4.26 -6.78 -10.09
CA SER A 112 -3.00 -7.47 -10.35
C SER A 112 -3.17 -8.60 -11.35
N LEU A 113 -2.13 -8.86 -12.15
CA LEU A 113 -2.07 -10.05 -13.04
C LEU A 113 -2.07 -11.38 -12.25
N ALA A 114 -1.71 -11.34 -10.96
CA ALA A 114 -1.73 -12.50 -10.06
C ALA A 114 -2.98 -12.55 -9.17
N ALA A 115 -3.99 -11.71 -9.44
CA ALA A 115 -5.24 -11.69 -8.69
C ALA A 115 -6.02 -13.01 -8.81
N SER A 116 -6.75 -13.34 -7.76
CA SER A 116 -7.60 -14.53 -7.67
C SER A 116 -8.93 -14.19 -6.99
N ASP A 117 -9.90 -15.08 -7.06
CA ASP A 117 -11.20 -14.91 -6.36
C ASP A 117 -11.01 -14.66 -4.85
N PHE A 118 -9.98 -15.23 -4.24
CA PHE A 118 -9.67 -15.03 -2.83
C PHE A 118 -9.13 -13.64 -2.54
N SER A 119 -8.15 -13.18 -3.32
CA SER A 119 -7.61 -11.82 -3.18
C SER A 119 -8.63 -10.76 -3.55
N ASP A 120 -9.47 -11.01 -4.56
CA ASP A 120 -10.53 -10.13 -4.99
C ASP A 120 -11.59 -9.93 -3.90
N ALA A 121 -12.03 -11.01 -3.26
CA ALA A 121 -13.01 -10.94 -2.16
C ALA A 121 -12.48 -10.13 -0.97
N LEU A 122 -11.20 -10.28 -0.63
CA LEU A 122 -10.54 -9.49 0.42
C LEU A 122 -10.44 -8.02 0.01
N ALA A 123 -9.98 -7.74 -1.21
CA ALA A 123 -9.80 -6.39 -1.72
C ALA A 123 -11.13 -5.61 -1.82
N GLU A 124 -12.21 -6.24 -2.32
CA GLU A 124 -13.55 -5.65 -2.35
C GLU A 124 -14.02 -5.25 -0.94
N LYS A 125 -13.82 -6.14 0.05
CA LYS A 125 -14.18 -5.87 1.44
C LYS A 125 -13.35 -4.74 2.03
N VAL A 126 -12.05 -4.70 1.76
CA VAL A 126 -11.14 -3.64 2.21
C VAL A 126 -11.58 -2.29 1.68
N VAL A 127 -11.85 -2.18 0.37
CA VAL A 127 -12.29 -0.92 -0.26
C VAL A 127 -13.54 -0.38 0.44
N GLN A 128 -14.57 -1.22 0.65
CA GLN A 128 -15.78 -0.83 1.37
C GLN A 128 -15.49 -0.33 2.80
N GLN A 129 -14.60 -1.02 3.53
CA GLN A 129 -14.26 -0.63 4.91
C GLN A 129 -13.47 0.68 4.95
N VAL A 130 -12.52 0.89 4.04
CA VAL A 130 -11.75 2.13 4.01
C VAL A 130 -12.66 3.33 3.77
N PHE A 131 -13.52 3.29 2.74
CA PHE A 131 -14.43 4.40 2.46
C PHE A 131 -15.44 4.64 3.59
N SER A 132 -15.86 3.59 4.29
CA SER A 132 -16.84 3.70 5.39
C SER A 132 -16.23 4.20 6.70
N TYR A 133 -14.99 3.85 7.02
CA TYR A 133 -14.47 4.02 8.38
C TYR A 133 -13.23 4.90 8.48
N LEU A 134 -12.41 5.05 7.42
CA LEU A 134 -11.20 5.86 7.49
C LEU A 134 -11.46 7.33 7.86
N PRO A 135 -12.48 8.02 7.30
CA PRO A 135 -12.80 9.38 7.71
C PRO A 135 -13.19 9.50 9.18
N GLY A 136 -13.91 8.50 9.70
CA GLY A 136 -14.25 8.41 11.13
C GLY A 136 -13.02 8.29 12.01
N CYS A 137 -12.11 7.39 11.68
CA CYS A 137 -10.83 7.21 12.39
C CYS A 137 -9.97 8.47 12.36
N TRP A 138 -9.95 9.20 11.24
CA TRP A 138 -9.20 10.43 11.10
C TRP A 138 -9.77 11.56 11.97
N ARG A 139 -11.11 11.71 12.01
CA ARG A 139 -11.79 12.73 12.82
C ARG A 139 -11.75 12.43 14.32
N ASN A 140 -11.90 11.15 14.68
CA ASN A 140 -11.93 10.69 16.07
C ASN A 140 -11.14 9.37 16.21
N GLY A 141 -9.86 9.48 16.56
CA GLY A 141 -9.00 8.32 16.78
C GLY A 141 -9.42 7.42 17.95
N GLN A 142 -10.31 7.90 18.84
CA GLN A 142 -10.79 7.13 20.01
C GLN A 142 -12.05 6.29 19.67
N ASP A 143 -12.57 6.36 18.47
CA ASP A 143 -13.64 5.47 18.01
C ASP A 143 -13.06 4.07 17.76
N LEU A 144 -13.09 3.24 18.79
CA LEU A 144 -12.53 1.89 18.74
C LEU A 144 -13.24 0.99 17.73
N GLN A 145 -14.53 1.23 17.45
CA GLN A 145 -15.24 0.46 16.44
C GLN A 145 -14.71 0.78 15.03
N ALA A 146 -14.54 2.06 14.70
CA ALA A 146 -13.95 2.47 13.43
C ALA A 146 -12.48 2.01 13.33
N ARG A 147 -11.71 2.13 14.43
CA ARG A 147 -10.32 1.61 14.50
C ARG A 147 -10.25 0.11 14.25
N GLU A 148 -11.14 -0.69 14.84
CA GLU A 148 -11.21 -2.13 14.60
C GLU A 148 -11.44 -2.44 13.12
N LYS A 149 -12.40 -1.75 12.48
CA LYS A 149 -12.70 -1.95 11.06
C LYS A 149 -11.50 -1.60 10.16
N MET A 150 -10.82 -0.50 10.43
CA MET A 150 -9.61 -0.11 9.70
C MET A 150 -8.43 -1.05 9.98
N HIS A 151 -8.29 -1.56 11.20
CA HIS A 151 -7.25 -2.51 11.57
C HIS A 151 -7.45 -3.85 10.85
N ASN A 152 -8.69 -4.34 10.83
CA ASN A 152 -9.07 -5.52 10.07
C ASN A 152 -8.89 -5.31 8.56
N ALA A 153 -9.23 -4.11 8.03
CA ALA A 153 -9.01 -3.79 6.62
C ALA A 153 -7.52 -3.84 6.24
N SER A 154 -6.64 -3.30 7.09
CA SER A 154 -5.19 -3.37 6.91
C SER A 154 -4.69 -4.81 6.83
N CYS A 155 -5.12 -5.66 7.75
CA CYS A 155 -4.78 -7.08 7.75
C CYS A 155 -5.29 -7.81 6.50
N MET A 156 -6.57 -7.60 6.13
CA MET A 156 -7.14 -8.19 4.91
C MET A 156 -6.44 -7.71 3.64
N ALA A 157 -6.02 -6.43 3.57
CA ALA A 157 -5.23 -5.92 2.46
C ALA A 157 -3.86 -6.64 2.39
N GLY A 158 -3.22 -6.86 3.55
CA GLY A 158 -2.01 -7.66 3.67
C GLY A 158 -2.17 -9.07 3.12
N MET A 159 -3.25 -9.75 3.49
CA MET A 159 -3.58 -11.07 2.96
C MET A 159 -3.84 -11.05 1.44
N ALA A 160 -4.50 -10.00 0.93
CA ALA A 160 -4.76 -9.88 -0.50
C ALA A 160 -3.46 -9.71 -1.29
N PHE A 161 -2.62 -8.71 -0.95
CA PHE A 161 -1.44 -8.43 -1.75
C PHE A 161 -0.29 -9.43 -1.53
N THR A 162 -0.22 -10.11 -0.39
CA THR A 162 0.79 -11.17 -0.21
C THR A 162 0.58 -12.32 -1.20
N ASN A 163 -0.66 -12.52 -1.67
CA ASN A 163 -1.02 -13.53 -2.65
C ASN A 163 -1.09 -13.00 -4.08
N ALA A 164 -1.54 -11.75 -4.27
CA ALA A 164 -1.74 -11.15 -5.59
C ALA A 164 -0.59 -10.23 -6.01
N SER A 165 0.37 -9.91 -5.12
CA SER A 165 1.34 -8.85 -5.31
C SER A 165 0.67 -7.47 -5.49
N LEU A 166 1.44 -6.48 -5.88
CA LEU A 166 1.06 -5.08 -6.01
C LEU A 166 1.23 -4.60 -7.46
N GLY A 167 1.34 -3.31 -7.67
CA GLY A 167 1.49 -2.70 -8.99
C GLY A 167 2.38 -1.46 -8.97
N ILE A 168 2.26 -0.66 -10.03
CA ILE A 168 3.15 0.50 -10.24
C ILE A 168 2.89 1.68 -9.32
N THR A 169 1.77 1.76 -8.60
CA THR A 169 1.61 2.79 -7.58
C THR A 169 2.67 2.62 -6.52
N HIS A 170 2.86 1.39 -6.01
CA HIS A 170 3.90 1.07 -5.04
C HIS A 170 5.30 1.25 -5.64
N SER A 171 5.54 0.82 -6.87
CA SER A 171 6.84 0.99 -7.51
C SER A 171 7.26 2.47 -7.61
N LEU A 172 6.33 3.34 -8.02
CA LEU A 172 6.53 4.78 -8.06
C LEU A 172 6.69 5.37 -6.64
N ALA A 173 5.87 4.94 -5.68
CA ALA A 173 5.94 5.42 -4.30
C ALA A 173 7.24 5.02 -3.60
N HIS A 174 7.77 3.83 -3.86
CA HIS A 174 9.07 3.39 -3.34
C HIS A 174 10.20 4.31 -3.81
N ALA A 175 10.23 4.63 -5.11
CA ALA A 175 11.24 5.52 -5.66
C ALA A 175 11.09 6.96 -5.13
N LEU A 176 9.87 7.50 -5.12
CA LEU A 176 9.59 8.84 -4.59
C LEU A 176 9.96 8.96 -3.10
N GLY A 177 9.55 7.98 -2.30
CA GLY A 177 9.86 7.94 -0.86
C GLY A 177 11.36 7.71 -0.59
N GLY A 178 12.04 6.94 -1.44
CA GLY A 178 13.49 6.72 -1.35
C GLY A 178 14.29 7.99 -1.61
N VAL A 179 13.93 8.74 -2.66
CA VAL A 179 14.64 9.95 -3.09
C VAL A 179 14.30 11.16 -2.22
N PHE A 180 13.01 11.42 -1.97
CA PHE A 180 12.54 12.65 -1.32
C PHE A 180 12.04 12.48 0.12
N ARG A 181 12.08 11.26 0.65
CA ARG A 181 11.62 10.92 2.01
C ARG A 181 10.13 11.26 2.25
N VAL A 182 9.34 11.26 1.19
CA VAL A 182 7.88 11.36 1.31
C VAL A 182 7.38 10.11 2.07
N PRO A 183 6.54 10.25 3.10
CA PRO A 183 5.97 9.09 3.80
C PRO A 183 5.30 8.11 2.84
N HIS A 184 5.50 6.82 3.03
CA HIS A 184 5.10 5.78 2.07
C HIS A 184 3.62 5.84 1.69
N GLY A 185 2.71 5.81 2.67
CA GLY A 185 1.28 5.88 2.40
C GLY A 185 0.84 7.20 1.76
N ARG A 186 1.54 8.30 2.06
CA ARG A 186 1.33 9.60 1.39
C ARG A 186 1.76 9.54 -0.07
N ALA A 187 2.91 8.94 -0.36
CA ALA A 187 3.37 8.76 -1.74
C ALA A 187 2.38 7.92 -2.54
N ASN A 188 1.87 6.83 -1.97
CA ASN A 188 0.82 6.02 -2.57
C ASN A 188 -0.46 6.83 -2.82
N ALA A 189 -0.92 7.63 -1.86
CA ALA A 189 -2.10 8.47 -2.01
C ALA A 189 -1.97 9.53 -3.12
N LEU A 190 -0.76 10.06 -3.35
CA LEU A 190 -0.49 11.04 -4.41
C LEU A 190 -0.52 10.42 -5.81
N LEU A 191 -0.10 9.17 -5.94
CA LEU A 191 0.09 8.48 -7.22
C LEU A 191 -1.13 7.65 -7.63
N MET A 192 -1.87 7.10 -6.66
CA MET A 192 -2.93 6.11 -6.83
C MET A 192 -3.95 6.46 -7.90
N ALA A 193 -4.52 7.67 -7.85
CA ALA A 193 -5.58 8.05 -8.79
C ALA A 193 -5.08 8.16 -10.23
N HIS A 194 -3.85 8.61 -10.43
CA HIS A 194 -3.21 8.68 -11.75
C HIS A 194 -2.94 7.28 -12.31
N VAL A 195 -2.50 6.35 -11.46
CA VAL A 195 -2.28 4.95 -11.84
C VAL A 195 -3.59 4.23 -12.14
N VAL A 196 -4.65 4.45 -11.34
CA VAL A 196 -6.00 3.92 -11.63
C VAL A 196 -6.48 4.38 -13.01
N ALA A 197 -6.35 5.68 -13.31
CA ALA A 197 -6.74 6.23 -14.61
C ALA A 197 -5.91 5.61 -15.75
N TRP A 198 -4.62 5.44 -15.56
CA TRP A 198 -3.72 4.86 -16.57
C TRP A 198 -4.00 3.38 -16.79
N ASN A 199 -4.16 2.56 -15.74
CA ASN A 199 -4.50 1.15 -15.84
C ASN A 199 -5.86 0.91 -16.51
N ALA A 200 -6.82 1.81 -16.27
CA ALA A 200 -8.14 1.78 -16.88
C ALA A 200 -8.15 2.21 -18.35
N ASP A 201 -7.03 2.73 -18.90
CA ASP A 201 -7.01 3.42 -20.18
C ASP A 201 -8.09 4.53 -20.26
N TYR A 202 -8.17 5.33 -19.17
CA TYR A 202 -9.26 6.27 -18.95
C TYR A 202 -9.40 7.32 -20.06
N HIS A 203 -8.29 7.79 -20.62
CA HIS A 203 -8.28 8.76 -21.73
C HIS A 203 -8.44 8.10 -23.10
N GLY A 204 -8.36 6.76 -23.19
CA GLY A 204 -8.61 5.97 -24.40
C GLY A 204 -10.02 5.39 -24.43
N GLN A 205 -10.15 4.07 -24.60
CA GLN A 205 -11.45 3.40 -24.68
C GLN A 205 -12.07 3.12 -23.31
N CYS A 206 -11.25 3.01 -22.27
CA CYS A 206 -11.69 2.70 -20.89
C CYS A 206 -12.48 1.37 -20.79
N ASP A 207 -12.06 0.35 -21.54
CA ASP A 207 -12.67 -0.99 -21.55
C ASP A 207 -11.66 -2.11 -21.27
N THR A 208 -10.62 -1.81 -20.48
CA THR A 208 -9.66 -2.79 -19.99
C THR A 208 -10.27 -3.67 -18.90
N LEU A 209 -9.64 -4.81 -18.59
CA LEU A 209 -10.04 -5.62 -17.43
C LEU A 209 -9.98 -4.78 -16.14
N ALA A 210 -8.93 -3.97 -15.99
CA ALA A 210 -8.79 -3.06 -14.84
C ALA A 210 -9.95 -2.05 -14.77
N ALA A 211 -10.35 -1.44 -15.90
CA ALA A 211 -11.49 -0.52 -15.95
C ALA A 211 -12.78 -1.18 -15.44
N ARG A 212 -13.05 -2.41 -15.88
CA ARG A 212 -14.24 -3.18 -15.45
C ARG A 212 -14.17 -3.52 -13.96
N LYS A 213 -13.00 -3.92 -13.44
CA LYS A 213 -12.78 -4.19 -12.03
C LYS A 213 -12.95 -2.92 -11.18
N TYR A 214 -12.39 -1.78 -11.60
CA TYR A 214 -12.60 -0.51 -10.89
C TYR A 214 -14.06 -0.05 -10.92
N ALA A 215 -14.77 -0.24 -12.03
CA ALA A 215 -16.21 0.05 -12.11
C ALA A 215 -17.02 -0.82 -11.14
N ARG A 216 -16.62 -2.11 -10.96
CA ARG A 216 -17.25 -2.96 -9.97
C ARG A 216 -17.02 -2.44 -8.54
N LEU A 217 -15.82 -1.94 -8.21
CA LEU A 217 -15.57 -1.32 -6.91
C LEU A 217 -16.45 -0.08 -6.69
N ALA A 218 -16.62 0.76 -7.73
CA ALA A 218 -17.54 1.90 -7.65
C ALA A 218 -18.99 1.44 -7.37
N HIS A 219 -19.44 0.39 -8.05
CA HIS A 219 -20.77 -0.20 -7.78
C HIS A 219 -20.90 -0.75 -6.35
N LEU A 220 -19.87 -1.38 -5.79
CA LEU A 220 -19.85 -1.87 -4.42
C LEU A 220 -19.84 -0.75 -3.36
N LEU A 221 -19.51 0.47 -3.78
CA LEU A 221 -19.57 1.69 -2.97
C LEU A 221 -20.88 2.47 -3.20
N ASP A 222 -21.85 1.88 -3.89
CA ASP A 222 -23.14 2.53 -4.27
C ASP A 222 -22.92 3.81 -5.10
N LEU A 223 -21.85 3.88 -5.88
CA LEU A 223 -21.54 4.99 -6.78
C LEU A 223 -22.05 4.69 -8.21
N PRO A 224 -22.29 5.72 -9.05
CA PRO A 224 -22.65 5.54 -10.45
C PRO A 224 -21.61 4.70 -11.21
N ALA A 225 -22.06 3.60 -11.83
CA ALA A 225 -21.19 2.64 -12.51
C ALA A 225 -21.92 1.86 -13.63
N SER A 226 -22.78 2.53 -14.40
CA SER A 226 -23.55 1.91 -15.47
C SER A 226 -22.66 1.50 -16.66
N THR A 227 -21.51 2.13 -16.79
CA THR A 227 -20.46 1.79 -17.76
C THR A 227 -19.11 1.73 -17.07
N PRO A 228 -18.10 1.01 -17.64
CA PRO A 228 -16.75 1.01 -17.10
C PRO A 228 -16.18 2.43 -16.90
N ARG A 229 -16.37 3.33 -17.87
CA ARG A 229 -15.92 4.73 -17.77
C ARG A 229 -16.59 5.48 -16.65
N GLU A 230 -17.90 5.38 -16.50
CA GLU A 230 -18.64 6.03 -15.42
C GLU A 230 -18.16 5.52 -14.06
N GLY A 231 -18.00 4.20 -13.90
CA GLY A 231 -17.52 3.62 -12.66
C GLY A 231 -16.10 4.04 -12.31
N VAL A 232 -15.19 4.08 -13.30
CA VAL A 232 -13.81 4.59 -13.09
C VAL A 232 -13.85 6.07 -12.69
N THR A 233 -14.66 6.90 -13.37
CA THR A 233 -14.84 8.32 -13.02
C THR A 233 -15.30 8.48 -11.58
N SER A 234 -16.33 7.73 -11.20
CA SER A 234 -16.88 7.76 -9.84
C SER A 234 -15.85 7.35 -8.78
N LEU A 235 -15.06 6.30 -9.05
CA LEU A 235 -14.00 5.87 -8.14
C LEU A 235 -12.89 6.92 -8.00
N LEU A 236 -12.46 7.54 -9.11
CA LEU A 236 -11.46 8.61 -9.08
C LEU A 236 -11.92 9.82 -8.26
N VAL A 237 -13.19 10.22 -8.44
CA VAL A 237 -13.80 11.30 -7.65
C VAL A 237 -13.88 10.91 -6.18
N ALA A 238 -14.28 9.68 -5.87
CA ALA A 238 -14.37 9.19 -4.49
C ALA A 238 -12.99 9.18 -3.80
N ILE A 239 -11.94 8.72 -4.49
CA ILE A 239 -10.56 8.75 -3.97
C ILE A 239 -10.13 10.20 -3.68
N GLN A 240 -10.39 11.13 -4.59
CA GLN A 240 -10.03 12.52 -4.38
C GLN A 240 -10.83 13.16 -3.24
N THR A 241 -12.12 12.88 -3.15
CA THR A 241 -12.98 13.35 -2.05
C THR A 241 -12.46 12.84 -0.70
N LEU A 242 -12.07 11.57 -0.62
CA LEU A 242 -11.51 10.98 0.58
C LEU A 242 -10.20 11.68 1.01
N LYS A 243 -9.32 12.00 0.05
CA LYS A 243 -8.08 12.78 0.31
C LYS A 243 -8.40 14.19 0.80
N ASP A 244 -9.32 14.89 0.13
CA ASP A 244 -9.69 16.27 0.47
C ASP A 244 -10.34 16.33 1.88
N GLU A 245 -11.18 15.36 2.25
CA GLU A 245 -11.78 15.26 3.58
C GLU A 245 -10.76 15.12 4.70
N MET A 246 -9.65 14.45 4.43
CA MET A 246 -8.55 14.27 5.39
C MET A 246 -7.45 15.34 5.26
N ASN A 247 -7.67 16.40 4.50
CA ASN A 247 -6.71 17.48 4.27
C ASN A 247 -5.33 16.98 3.76
N MET A 248 -5.33 15.93 2.94
CA MET A 248 -4.10 15.40 2.36
C MET A 248 -3.60 16.29 1.22
N PRO A 249 -2.28 16.34 0.96
CA PRO A 249 -1.75 17.06 -0.19
C PRO A 249 -2.33 16.52 -1.49
N ARG A 250 -2.60 17.41 -2.44
CA ARG A 250 -3.16 17.05 -3.74
C ARG A 250 -2.10 16.52 -4.69
N GLY A 251 -0.95 17.19 -4.73
CA GLY A 251 0.17 16.87 -5.61
C GLY A 251 1.50 16.70 -4.84
N ILE A 252 2.51 16.21 -5.54
CA ILE A 252 3.86 16.05 -4.99
C ILE A 252 4.43 17.43 -4.62
N ASN A 253 4.12 18.49 -5.38
CA ASN A 253 4.52 19.86 -5.11
C ASN A 253 4.04 20.39 -3.73
N ASP A 254 2.95 19.84 -3.20
CA ASP A 254 2.41 20.23 -1.88
C ASP A 254 3.15 19.55 -0.72
N THR A 255 4.10 18.65 -1.00
CA THR A 255 4.87 17.94 0.04
C THR A 255 6.17 18.61 0.44
N GLY A 256 6.48 19.76 -0.16
CA GLY A 256 7.74 20.49 0.06
C GLY A 256 8.91 19.99 -0.80
N VAL A 257 8.67 19.09 -1.73
CA VAL A 257 9.66 18.66 -2.74
C VAL A 257 9.95 19.84 -3.67
N ASN A 258 11.23 20.17 -3.88
CA ASN A 258 11.65 21.23 -4.78
C ASN A 258 11.47 20.81 -6.25
N ALA A 259 10.94 21.69 -7.09
CA ALA A 259 10.64 21.40 -8.50
C ALA A 259 11.91 21.07 -9.31
N ALA A 260 13.00 21.83 -9.11
CA ALA A 260 14.26 21.58 -9.83
C ALA A 260 14.88 20.25 -9.43
N ASP A 261 14.85 19.90 -8.13
CA ASP A 261 15.34 18.63 -7.63
C ASP A 261 14.47 17.47 -8.16
N PHE A 262 13.14 17.67 -8.24
CA PHE A 262 12.24 16.67 -8.80
C PHE A 262 12.56 16.39 -10.27
N ASP A 263 12.69 17.43 -11.09
CA ASP A 263 13.04 17.28 -12.52
C ASP A 263 14.42 16.61 -12.70
N GLN A 264 15.39 16.96 -11.86
CA GLN A 264 16.74 16.39 -11.90
C GLN A 264 16.74 14.88 -11.56
N ARG A 265 15.89 14.46 -10.60
CA ARG A 265 15.85 13.08 -10.11
C ARG A 265 14.80 12.21 -10.81
N LEU A 266 13.97 12.79 -11.70
CA LEU A 266 12.85 12.10 -12.33
C LEU A 266 13.27 10.85 -13.10
N ALA A 267 14.34 10.93 -13.91
CA ALA A 267 14.83 9.79 -14.68
C ALA A 267 15.33 8.64 -13.78
N GLU A 268 15.95 8.97 -12.66
CA GLU A 268 16.41 7.99 -11.67
C GLU A 268 15.22 7.30 -11.00
N MET A 269 14.20 8.05 -10.56
CA MET A 269 12.99 7.48 -9.96
C MET A 269 12.25 6.56 -10.94
N VAL A 270 12.14 6.95 -12.20
CA VAL A 270 11.53 6.11 -13.26
C VAL A 270 12.33 4.81 -13.44
N ALA A 271 13.66 4.88 -13.50
CA ALA A 271 14.49 3.69 -13.64
C ALA A 271 14.42 2.77 -12.41
N GLN A 272 14.25 3.32 -11.20
CA GLN A 272 14.03 2.53 -9.99
C GLN A 272 12.66 1.84 -10.03
N ALA A 273 11.59 2.57 -10.37
CA ALA A 273 10.24 2.03 -10.44
C ALA A 273 10.10 0.91 -11.48
N LEU A 274 10.75 1.03 -12.65
CA LEU A 274 10.75 -0.04 -13.66
C LEU A 274 11.39 -1.35 -13.18
N ARG A 275 12.32 -1.29 -12.24
CA ARG A 275 13.00 -2.47 -11.66
C ARG A 275 12.38 -2.96 -10.36
N ASP A 276 11.38 -2.25 -9.85
CA ASP A 276 10.72 -2.62 -8.61
C ASP A 276 9.95 -3.93 -8.75
N SER A 277 9.96 -4.74 -7.69
CA SER A 277 9.32 -6.06 -7.65
C SER A 277 7.80 -6.03 -7.81
N CYS A 278 7.16 -4.88 -7.61
CA CYS A 278 5.72 -4.71 -7.77
C CYS A 278 5.32 -4.46 -9.24
N THR A 279 6.25 -3.98 -10.08
CA THR A 279 5.96 -3.60 -11.48
C THR A 279 5.48 -4.77 -12.35
N PRO A 280 6.04 -5.98 -12.26
CA PRO A 280 5.66 -7.09 -13.16
C PRO A 280 4.21 -7.56 -13.04
N THR A 281 3.56 -7.31 -11.91
CA THR A 281 2.17 -7.73 -11.66
C THR A 281 1.13 -6.66 -11.98
N ASN A 282 1.56 -5.47 -12.44
CA ASN A 282 0.65 -4.42 -12.85
C ASN A 282 -0.17 -4.85 -14.10
N PRO A 283 -1.49 -4.57 -14.17
CA PRO A 283 -2.36 -5.07 -15.25
C PRO A 283 -2.03 -4.49 -16.63
N ARG A 284 -1.33 -3.37 -16.68
CA ARG A 284 -0.84 -2.74 -17.90
C ARG A 284 0.68 -2.58 -17.78
N GLU A 285 1.42 -3.08 -18.79
CA GLU A 285 2.88 -3.00 -18.80
C GLU A 285 3.35 -1.55 -18.98
N PRO A 286 4.14 -0.99 -18.04
CA PRO A 286 4.62 0.38 -18.14
C PRO A 286 5.95 0.44 -18.90
N ASP A 287 6.14 1.56 -19.63
CA ASP A 287 7.44 1.97 -20.12
C ASP A 287 7.95 3.23 -19.37
N ALA A 288 9.18 3.63 -19.66
CA ALA A 288 9.78 4.80 -19.05
C ALA A 288 9.00 6.10 -19.32
N ARG A 289 8.36 6.20 -20.51
CA ARG A 289 7.56 7.35 -20.90
C ARG A 289 6.29 7.44 -20.05
N ALA A 290 5.59 6.31 -19.90
CA ALA A 290 4.37 6.24 -19.10
C ALA A 290 4.64 6.61 -17.63
N LEU A 291 5.69 6.05 -17.02
CA LEU A 291 6.04 6.37 -15.63
C LEU A 291 6.47 7.82 -15.45
N THR A 292 7.20 8.40 -16.42
CA THR A 292 7.55 9.81 -16.42
C THR A 292 6.29 10.68 -16.45
N GLU A 293 5.32 10.34 -17.28
CA GLU A 293 4.06 11.09 -17.39
C GLU A 293 3.23 10.98 -16.11
N LEU A 294 3.13 9.80 -15.52
CA LEU A 294 2.45 9.60 -14.23
C LEU A 294 3.05 10.45 -13.12
N TYR A 295 4.36 10.55 -13.01
CA TYR A 295 5.01 11.44 -12.04
C TYR A 295 4.70 12.90 -12.30
N ARG A 296 4.69 13.35 -13.56
CA ARG A 296 4.37 14.75 -13.92
C ARG A 296 2.92 15.09 -13.63
N GLN A 297 1.99 14.18 -13.89
CA GLN A 297 0.58 14.35 -13.52
C GLN A 297 0.41 14.42 -12.01
N ALA A 298 1.07 13.53 -11.26
CA ALA A 298 1.05 13.53 -9.81
C ALA A 298 1.76 14.75 -9.19
N TRP A 299 2.65 15.42 -9.94
CA TRP A 299 3.31 16.64 -9.46
C TRP A 299 2.30 17.73 -9.08
N SER A 300 1.34 18.03 -9.93
CA SER A 300 0.30 19.04 -9.67
C SER A 300 -0.95 18.47 -9.00
N GLY A 301 -1.10 17.16 -8.96
CA GLY A 301 -2.29 16.48 -8.43
C GLY A 301 -3.57 16.68 -9.24
N ASN A 302 -3.46 17.29 -10.43
CA ASN A 302 -4.58 17.44 -11.32
C ASN A 302 -4.82 16.11 -12.05
N ILE A 303 -5.80 15.34 -11.61
CA ILE A 303 -6.41 14.31 -12.46
C ILE A 303 -7.09 15.11 -13.57
N ALA A 304 -6.59 14.97 -14.81
CA ALA A 304 -7.11 15.72 -15.93
C ALA A 304 -8.64 15.61 -15.95
N GLN A 305 -9.30 16.74 -15.69
CA GLN A 305 -10.76 16.80 -15.74
C GLN A 305 -11.18 16.44 -17.15
N CYS A 306 -11.93 15.34 -17.29
CA CYS A 306 -12.65 15.09 -18.54
C CYS A 306 -13.70 16.17 -18.71
N HIS A 307 -13.50 17.03 -19.68
CA HIS A 307 -14.54 17.84 -20.28
C HIS A 307 -15.30 17.02 -21.31
#